data_3b4592c6c31937cdefff4cdad1a627b2
#
_entry.id   3b4592c6c31937cdefff4cdad1a627b2
#
_cell.length_a   1.000
_cell.length_b   1.000
_cell.length_c   1.000
_cell.angle_alpha   90.00
_cell.angle_beta   90.00
_cell.angle_gamma   90.00
#
_symmetry.space_group_name_H-M   'P 1'
#
loop_
_entity.id
_entity.type
_entity.pdbx_description
1 polymer ?
#
loop_
_entity_poly.entity_id
_entity_poly.type
_entity_poly.pdbx_seq_one_letter_code
_entity_poly.pdbx_strand_id
1 'polypeptide(L)'
;MAQGERYAWISLVAWAAILFFLLTRFTAGVEVLGQSFGLTIVEQSAGRLLWTYVSLAVIAIIAESVIASVLAVQAGKGGVDKDERDTVIEARANLASYWFMAAALNMIVIHVLANAAYGGHVLPQLNLTSLTGVAFALLFVLTAAEIVKRIAVIWNYRVA
;
A
#
# COMPACT_ATOMS: atom_id res chain seq x y z
N MET A 1 6.47 9.10 23.39
CA MET A 1 6.31 8.51 22.05
C MET A 1 7.66 8.62 21.37
N ALA A 2 8.25 7.50 20.97
CA ALA A 2 9.54 7.49 20.27
C ALA A 2 9.42 8.20 18.91
N GLN A 3 10.52 8.77 18.41
CA GLN A 3 10.50 9.52 17.15
C GLN A 3 10.13 8.62 15.97
N GLY A 4 10.62 7.37 15.95
CA GLY A 4 10.27 6.38 14.93
C GLY A 4 8.78 5.99 14.96
N GLU A 5 8.15 5.94 16.14
CA GLU A 5 6.72 5.70 16.27
C GLU A 5 5.88 6.87 15.69
N ARG A 6 6.29 8.13 15.96
CA ARG A 6 5.63 9.31 15.37
C ARG A 6 5.73 9.30 13.84
N TYR A 7 6.92 9.01 13.32
CA TYR A 7 7.11 8.84 11.88
C TYR A 7 6.15 7.80 11.31
N ALA A 8 6.07 6.63 11.94
CA ALA A 8 5.20 5.55 11.46
C ALA A 8 3.72 5.94 11.45
N TRP A 9 3.23 6.69 12.44
CA TRP A 9 1.85 7.17 12.47
C TRP A 9 1.55 8.18 11.36
N ILE A 10 2.42 9.18 11.17
CA ILE A 10 2.22 10.20 10.13
C ILE A 10 2.30 9.56 8.75
N SER A 11 3.28 8.69 8.54
CA SER A 11 3.45 7.97 7.28
C SER A 11 2.28 7.00 7.02
N LEU A 12 1.71 6.36 8.05
CA LEU A 12 0.51 5.53 7.93
C LEU A 12 -0.68 6.32 7.38
N VAL A 13 -0.91 7.53 7.90
CA VAL A 13 -1.98 8.41 7.41
C VAL A 13 -1.73 8.81 5.95
N ALA A 14 -0.48 9.14 5.60
CA ALA A 14 -0.12 9.47 4.22
C ALA A 14 -0.38 8.29 3.26
N TRP A 15 0.04 7.07 3.63
CA TRP A 15 -0.19 5.88 2.81
C TRP A 15 -1.66 5.49 2.74
N ALA A 16 -2.44 5.70 3.80
CA ALA A 16 -3.89 5.53 3.75
C ALA A 16 -4.56 6.53 2.78
N ALA A 17 -4.09 7.77 2.74
CA ALA A 17 -4.57 8.76 1.78
C ALA A 17 -4.17 8.40 0.33
N ILE A 18 -2.96 7.87 0.11
CA ILE A 18 -2.51 7.36 -1.19
C ILE A 18 -3.37 6.17 -1.63
N LEU A 19 -3.68 5.24 -0.72
CA LEU A 19 -4.59 4.13 -1.01
C LEU A 19 -5.99 4.62 -1.38
N PHE A 20 -6.52 5.58 -0.64
CA PHE A 20 -7.81 6.19 -0.95
C PHE A 20 -7.80 6.85 -2.33
N PHE A 21 -6.75 7.60 -2.65
CA PHE A 21 -6.57 8.18 -3.99
C PHE A 21 -6.53 7.11 -5.08
N LEU A 22 -5.79 6.00 -4.86
CA LEU A 22 -5.75 4.86 -5.78
C LEU A 22 -7.17 4.30 -6.01
N LEU A 23 -7.91 4.05 -4.94
CA LEU A 23 -9.27 3.53 -5.03
C LEU A 23 -10.17 4.46 -5.83
N THR A 24 -10.15 5.77 -5.59
CA THR A 24 -10.97 6.74 -6.32
C THR A 24 -10.61 6.84 -7.81
N ARG A 25 -9.39 6.49 -8.20
CA ARG A 25 -8.96 6.49 -9.60
C ARG A 25 -9.39 5.26 -10.37
N PHE A 26 -9.48 4.11 -9.70
CA PHE A 26 -9.77 2.83 -10.34
C PHE A 26 -11.21 2.35 -10.17
N THR A 27 -11.97 2.88 -9.22
CA THR A 27 -13.34 2.43 -8.94
C THR A 27 -14.37 3.50 -9.31
N ALA A 28 -15.50 3.06 -9.86
CA ALA A 28 -16.65 3.92 -10.15
C ALA A 28 -17.43 4.36 -8.90
N GLY A 29 -17.03 3.88 -7.73
CA GLY A 29 -17.66 4.08 -6.44
C GLY A 29 -17.74 2.78 -5.66
N VAL A 30 -17.93 2.89 -4.35
CA VAL A 30 -18.29 1.77 -3.49
C VAL A 30 -19.81 1.76 -3.46
N GLU A 31 -20.46 0.88 -4.22
CA GLU A 31 -21.89 0.66 -4.06
C GLU A 31 -22.16 -0.01 -2.71
N VAL A 32 -22.54 0.78 -1.72
CA VAL A 32 -23.07 0.33 -0.43
C VAL A 32 -24.59 0.27 -0.53
N LEU A 33 -25.14 -0.55 -1.42
CA LEU A 33 -26.58 -0.73 -1.53
C LEU A 33 -26.91 -2.21 -1.75
N GLY A 34 -27.45 -2.83 -0.70
CA GLY A 34 -28.18 -4.07 -0.81
C GLY A 34 -27.35 -5.31 -1.11
N GLN A 35 -26.63 -5.82 -0.14
CA GLN A 35 -26.09 -7.18 -0.08
C GLN A 35 -24.84 -7.56 -0.89
N SER A 36 -24.26 -6.70 -1.69
CA SER A 36 -22.97 -7.02 -2.34
C SER A 36 -21.99 -5.84 -2.26
N PHE A 37 -20.89 -6.04 -1.55
CA PHE A 37 -19.70 -5.20 -1.67
C PHE A 37 -19.05 -5.50 -3.02
N GLY A 38 -19.28 -4.65 -4.01
CA GLY A 38 -18.65 -4.76 -5.33
C GLY A 38 -17.76 -3.55 -5.60
N LEU A 39 -16.44 -3.77 -5.67
CA LEU A 39 -15.51 -2.79 -6.27
C LEU A 39 -15.60 -2.95 -7.79
N THR A 40 -16.36 -2.08 -8.45
CA THR A 40 -16.40 -2.07 -9.92
C THR A 40 -15.19 -1.31 -10.45
N ILE A 41 -14.23 -2.02 -11.03
CA ILE A 41 -13.04 -1.42 -11.65
C ILE A 41 -13.42 -0.83 -13.01
N VAL A 42 -13.12 0.43 -13.22
CA VAL A 42 -13.35 1.13 -14.48
C VAL A 42 -12.15 0.92 -15.41
N GLU A 43 -12.37 0.33 -16.57
CA GLU A 43 -11.34 0.12 -17.57
C GLU A 43 -10.72 1.45 -18.04
N GLN A 44 -9.39 1.49 -18.08
CA GLN A 44 -8.62 2.66 -18.42
C GLN A 44 -7.68 2.41 -19.60
N SER A 45 -7.39 3.47 -20.35
CA SER A 45 -6.35 3.38 -21.39
C SER A 45 -4.95 3.25 -20.78
N ALA A 46 -4.04 2.60 -21.48
CA ALA A 46 -2.64 2.44 -21.04
C ALA A 46 -1.95 3.76 -20.69
N GLY A 47 -2.22 4.83 -21.43
CA GLY A 47 -1.68 6.16 -21.12
C GLY A 47 -2.19 6.73 -19.80
N ARG A 48 -3.47 6.51 -19.48
CA ARG A 48 -4.05 6.93 -18.19
C ARG A 48 -3.49 6.10 -17.03
N LEU A 49 -3.31 4.79 -17.23
CA LEU A 49 -2.67 3.91 -16.23
C LEU A 49 -1.24 4.34 -15.93
N LEU A 50 -0.45 4.62 -16.98
CA LEU A 50 0.91 5.11 -16.82
C LEU A 50 0.95 6.43 -16.05
N TRP A 51 0.06 7.38 -16.39
CA TRP A 51 -0.03 8.65 -15.68
C TRP A 51 -0.44 8.50 -14.24
N THR A 52 -1.37 7.58 -13.94
CA THR A 52 -1.78 7.25 -12.57
C THR A 52 -0.62 6.67 -11.78
N TYR A 53 0.13 5.75 -12.36
CA TYR A 53 1.34 5.18 -11.73
C TYR A 53 2.39 6.25 -11.41
N VAL A 54 2.72 7.10 -12.39
CA VAL A 54 3.70 8.18 -12.20
C VAL A 54 3.22 9.16 -11.12
N SER A 55 1.94 9.53 -11.14
CA SER A 55 1.36 10.41 -10.11
C SER A 55 1.47 9.81 -8.71
N LEU A 56 1.14 8.53 -8.54
CA LEU A 56 1.25 7.84 -7.26
C LEU A 56 2.70 7.79 -6.77
N ALA A 57 3.65 7.46 -7.66
CA ALA A 57 5.07 7.43 -7.31
C ALA A 57 5.58 8.79 -6.86
N VAL A 58 5.23 9.86 -7.59
CA VAL A 58 5.63 11.24 -7.26
C VAL A 58 5.01 11.67 -5.92
N ILE A 59 3.71 11.41 -5.72
CA ILE A 59 3.03 11.74 -4.46
C ILE A 59 3.68 11.00 -3.28
N ALA A 60 3.98 9.71 -3.43
CA ALA A 60 4.62 8.91 -2.39
C ALA A 60 6.02 9.46 -2.04
N ILE A 61 6.84 9.77 -3.05
CA ILE A 61 8.19 10.33 -2.83
C ILE A 61 8.11 11.68 -2.12
N ILE A 62 7.23 12.57 -2.57
CA ILE A 62 7.06 13.89 -1.94
C ILE A 62 6.57 13.73 -0.50
N ALA A 63 5.55 12.91 -0.25
CA ALA A 63 5.00 12.69 1.08
C ALA A 63 6.07 12.18 2.05
N GLU A 64 6.82 11.13 1.70
CA GLU A 64 7.87 10.58 2.55
C GLU A 64 9.03 11.57 2.76
N SER A 65 9.41 12.32 1.72
CA SER A 65 10.46 13.33 1.82
C SER A 65 10.07 14.47 2.75
N VAL A 66 8.83 14.95 2.67
CA VAL A 66 8.30 16.00 3.54
C VAL A 66 8.23 15.50 4.99
N ILE A 67 7.69 14.30 5.22
CA ILE A 67 7.59 13.71 6.56
C ILE A 67 9.00 13.57 7.18
N ALA A 68 9.95 13.02 6.44
CA ALA A 68 11.33 12.85 6.90
C ALA A 68 11.98 14.20 7.22
N SER A 69 11.80 15.21 6.36
CA SER A 69 12.36 16.55 6.54
C SER A 69 11.79 17.26 7.77
N VAL A 70 10.46 17.22 7.95
CA VAL A 70 9.80 17.85 9.10
C VAL A 70 10.28 17.23 10.42
N LEU A 71 10.39 15.90 10.47
CA LEU A 71 10.85 15.22 11.68
C LEU A 71 12.33 15.43 11.95
N ALA A 72 13.16 15.53 10.91
CA ALA A 72 14.58 15.87 11.06
C ALA A 72 14.76 17.28 11.64
N VAL A 73 13.98 18.25 11.20
CA VAL A 73 13.99 19.61 11.75
C VAL A 73 13.54 19.63 13.22
N GLN A 74 12.51 18.85 13.59
CA GLN A 74 12.03 18.75 14.96
C GLN A 74 13.03 18.05 15.91
N ALA A 75 13.87 17.14 15.39
CA ALA A 75 14.91 16.47 16.16
C ALA A 75 16.06 17.41 16.57
N GLY A 76 16.20 18.56 15.91
CA GLY A 76 17.23 19.55 16.21
C GLY A 76 18.65 19.07 15.89
N LYS A 77 19.66 19.80 16.47
CA LYS A 77 21.10 19.53 16.20
C LYS A 77 21.62 18.19 16.73
N GLY A 78 20.83 17.45 17.54
CA GLY A 78 21.21 16.13 18.08
C GLY A 78 21.11 14.99 17.07
N GLY A 79 20.53 15.23 15.90
CA GLY A 79 20.31 14.18 14.89
C GLY A 79 19.23 13.17 15.34
N VAL A 80 18.82 12.31 14.40
CA VAL A 80 18.01 11.12 14.74
C VAL A 80 19.00 10.05 15.16
N ASP A 81 19.30 9.99 16.46
CA ASP A 81 20.08 8.87 17.01
C ASP A 81 19.20 7.63 16.93
N LYS A 82 19.40 6.82 15.88
CA LYS A 82 18.74 5.52 15.75
C LYS A 82 19.36 4.59 16.78
N ASP A 83 18.57 4.29 17.82
CA ASP A 83 18.93 3.27 18.77
C ASP A 83 18.95 1.88 18.10
N GLU A 84 19.72 0.95 18.63
CA GLU A 84 19.78 -0.43 18.18
C GLU A 84 18.37 -1.07 18.14
N ARG A 85 17.52 -0.72 19.09
CA ARG A 85 16.10 -1.10 19.14
C ARG A 85 15.33 -0.66 17.89
N ASP A 86 15.54 0.58 17.42
CA ASP A 86 14.84 1.13 16.25
C ASP A 86 15.20 0.35 14.99
N THR A 87 16.47 -0.06 14.85
CA THR A 87 16.92 -0.87 13.71
C THR A 87 16.30 -2.26 13.70
N VAL A 88 16.13 -2.90 14.86
CA VAL A 88 15.46 -4.20 14.98
C VAL A 88 13.97 -4.10 14.66
N ILE A 89 13.30 -3.05 15.14
CA ILE A 89 11.88 -2.78 14.85
C ILE A 89 11.68 -2.59 13.33
N GLU A 90 12.52 -1.78 12.71
CA GLU A 90 12.46 -1.53 11.27
C GLU A 90 12.71 -2.80 10.45
N ALA A 91 13.67 -3.62 10.84
CA ALA A 91 13.95 -4.90 10.19
C ALA A 91 12.75 -5.86 10.26
N ARG A 92 12.12 -5.99 11.43
CA ARG A 92 10.90 -6.81 11.60
C ARG A 92 9.73 -6.30 10.77
N ALA A 93 9.54 -4.99 10.71
CA ALA A 93 8.48 -4.37 9.91
C ALA A 93 8.70 -4.56 8.41
N ASN A 94 9.95 -4.45 7.94
CA ASN A 94 10.30 -4.75 6.56
C ASN A 94 10.03 -6.21 6.22
N LEU A 95 10.35 -7.13 7.12
CA LEU A 95 10.07 -8.55 6.94
C LEU A 95 8.57 -8.84 6.87
N ALA A 96 7.75 -8.21 7.72
CA ALA A 96 6.30 -8.34 7.67
C ALA A 96 5.71 -7.83 6.35
N SER A 97 6.17 -6.67 5.88
CA SER A 97 5.78 -6.11 4.57
C SER A 97 6.19 -7.02 3.41
N TYR A 98 7.40 -7.57 3.44
CA TYR A 98 7.87 -8.52 2.44
C TYR A 98 7.00 -9.78 2.37
N TRP A 99 6.69 -10.40 3.51
CA TRP A 99 5.84 -11.59 3.55
C TRP A 99 4.43 -11.30 3.08
N PHE A 100 3.87 -10.14 3.46
CA PHE A 100 2.57 -9.70 2.94
C PHE A 100 2.60 -9.56 1.42
N MET A 101 3.59 -8.87 0.89
CA MET A 101 3.72 -8.66 -0.56
C MET A 101 3.92 -9.99 -1.31
N ALA A 102 4.77 -10.88 -0.79
CA ALA A 102 5.00 -12.18 -1.38
C ALA A 102 3.71 -13.04 -1.39
N ALA A 103 2.97 -13.06 -0.29
CA ALA A 103 1.70 -13.78 -0.21
C ALA A 103 0.65 -13.19 -1.18
N ALA A 104 0.51 -11.87 -1.22
CA ALA A 104 -0.45 -11.19 -2.08
C ALA A 104 -0.15 -11.40 -3.57
N LEU A 105 1.13 -11.32 -3.98
CA LEU A 105 1.54 -11.62 -5.36
C LEU A 105 1.27 -13.07 -5.74
N ASN A 106 1.54 -14.04 -4.84
CA ASN A 106 1.21 -15.44 -5.08
C ASN A 106 -0.31 -15.64 -5.24
N MET A 107 -1.14 -14.96 -4.42
CA MET A 107 -2.59 -15.02 -4.56
C MET A 107 -3.07 -14.47 -5.91
N ILE A 108 -2.45 -13.39 -6.42
CA ILE A 108 -2.74 -12.87 -7.77
C ILE A 108 -2.40 -13.91 -8.82
N VAL A 109 -1.22 -14.55 -8.74
CA VAL A 109 -0.81 -15.60 -9.70
C VAL A 109 -1.77 -16.79 -9.66
N ILE A 110 -2.10 -17.28 -8.47
CA ILE A 110 -3.06 -18.39 -8.30
C ILE A 110 -4.41 -18.02 -8.91
N HIS A 111 -4.90 -16.80 -8.66
CA HIS A 111 -6.18 -16.33 -9.20
C HIS A 111 -6.18 -16.30 -10.73
N VAL A 112 -5.11 -15.76 -11.35
CA VAL A 112 -4.97 -15.72 -12.81
C VAL A 112 -4.96 -17.13 -13.42
N LEU A 113 -4.17 -18.03 -12.82
CA LEU A 113 -4.06 -19.42 -13.29
C LEU A 113 -5.37 -20.21 -13.09
N ALA A 114 -6.03 -20.03 -11.93
CA ALA A 114 -7.32 -20.69 -11.66
C ALA A 114 -8.41 -20.23 -12.64
N ASN A 115 -8.50 -18.92 -12.92
CA ASN A 115 -9.43 -18.42 -13.93
C ASN A 115 -9.16 -18.99 -15.33
N ALA A 116 -7.88 -19.11 -15.71
CA ALA A 116 -7.49 -19.68 -17.00
C ALA A 116 -7.79 -21.17 -17.08
N ALA A 117 -7.57 -21.93 -15.98
CA ALA A 117 -7.74 -23.39 -15.97
C ALA A 117 -9.20 -23.83 -15.91
N TYR A 118 -10.03 -23.13 -15.14
CA TYR A 118 -11.41 -23.54 -14.87
C TYR A 118 -12.47 -22.77 -15.64
N GLY A 119 -12.08 -21.80 -16.47
CA GLY A 119 -12.98 -21.01 -17.32
C GLY A 119 -14.06 -20.25 -16.55
N GLY A 120 -13.89 -20.05 -15.26
CA GLY A 120 -14.87 -19.48 -14.36
C GLY A 120 -14.33 -18.33 -13.52
N HIS A 121 -15.22 -17.44 -13.15
CA HIS A 121 -14.90 -16.28 -12.33
C HIS A 121 -14.78 -16.68 -10.86
N VAL A 122 -13.58 -17.11 -10.43
CA VAL A 122 -13.32 -17.44 -9.02
C VAL A 122 -13.54 -16.21 -8.13
N LEU A 123 -13.21 -15.01 -8.63
CA LEU A 123 -13.58 -13.72 -8.03
C LEU A 123 -14.09 -12.78 -9.15
N PRO A 124 -15.41 -12.75 -9.41
CA PRO A 124 -15.98 -12.01 -10.56
C PRO A 124 -15.74 -10.49 -10.47
N GLN A 125 -15.37 -9.99 -9.31
CA GLN A 125 -15.19 -8.56 -9.05
C GLN A 125 -13.81 -8.03 -9.44
N LEU A 126 -12.81 -8.89 -9.61
CA LEU A 126 -11.45 -8.53 -9.95
C LEU A 126 -11.06 -9.12 -11.31
N ASN A 127 -11.27 -8.36 -12.39
CA ASN A 127 -10.89 -8.81 -13.71
C ASN A 127 -9.38 -8.69 -13.93
N LEU A 128 -8.62 -9.71 -13.50
CA LEU A 128 -7.17 -9.78 -13.69
C LEU A 128 -6.76 -10.21 -15.10
N THR A 129 -7.72 -10.33 -16.03
CA THR A 129 -7.41 -10.55 -17.44
C THR A 129 -7.23 -9.24 -18.20
N SER A 130 -7.70 -8.13 -17.64
CA SER A 130 -7.51 -6.80 -18.21
C SER A 130 -6.22 -6.12 -17.71
N LEU A 131 -5.64 -5.26 -18.55
CA LEU A 131 -4.48 -4.45 -18.15
C LEU A 131 -4.79 -3.58 -16.93
N THR A 132 -6.01 -3.03 -16.87
CA THR A 132 -6.45 -2.21 -15.74
C THR A 132 -6.54 -3.00 -14.45
N GLY A 133 -7.11 -4.20 -14.48
CA GLY A 133 -7.23 -5.07 -13.32
C GLY A 133 -5.87 -5.50 -12.77
N VAL A 134 -4.95 -5.89 -13.65
CA VAL A 134 -3.57 -6.23 -13.25
C VAL A 134 -2.85 -5.02 -12.65
N ALA A 135 -2.92 -3.86 -13.32
CA ALA A 135 -2.28 -2.64 -12.81
C ALA A 135 -2.86 -2.23 -11.45
N PHE A 136 -4.19 -2.27 -11.28
CA PHE A 136 -4.83 -2.01 -10.00
C PHE A 136 -4.35 -2.96 -8.92
N ALA A 137 -4.35 -4.27 -9.17
CA ALA A 137 -3.95 -5.27 -8.18
C ALA A 137 -2.50 -5.08 -7.72
N LEU A 138 -1.58 -4.84 -8.66
CA LEU A 138 -0.17 -4.60 -8.33
C LEU A 138 0.02 -3.32 -7.52
N LEU A 139 -0.60 -2.21 -7.93
CA LEU A 139 -0.51 -0.93 -7.22
C LEU A 139 -1.15 -1.02 -5.83
N PHE A 140 -2.27 -1.75 -5.72
CA PHE A 140 -2.92 -2.01 -4.44
C PHE A 140 -2.01 -2.79 -3.49
N VAL A 141 -1.38 -3.86 -3.96
CA VAL A 141 -0.45 -4.68 -3.16
C VAL A 141 0.75 -3.85 -2.68
N LEU A 142 1.35 -3.05 -3.57
CA LEU A 142 2.47 -2.18 -3.21
C LEU A 142 2.09 -1.16 -2.13
N THR A 143 0.95 -0.49 -2.30
CA THR A 143 0.44 0.50 -1.34
C THR A 143 0.07 -0.16 0.00
N ALA A 144 -0.59 -1.31 -0.04
CA ALA A 144 -0.96 -2.06 1.15
C ALA A 144 0.26 -2.60 1.91
N ALA A 145 1.32 -3.00 1.21
CA ALA A 145 2.57 -3.45 1.82
C ALA A 145 3.24 -2.34 2.65
N GLU A 146 3.22 -1.09 2.17
CA GLU A 146 3.70 0.06 2.94
C GLU A 146 2.84 0.31 4.19
N ILE A 147 1.51 0.20 4.07
CA ILE A 147 0.61 0.30 5.23
C ILE A 147 0.92 -0.80 6.26
N VAL A 148 1.08 -2.05 5.84
CA VAL A 148 1.46 -3.18 6.71
C VAL A 148 2.78 -2.90 7.42
N LYS A 149 3.78 -2.38 6.69
CA LYS A 149 5.05 -1.96 7.28
C LYS A 149 4.86 -0.95 8.41
N ARG A 150 4.06 0.12 8.19
CA ARG A 150 3.82 1.16 9.20
C ARG A 150 3.06 0.62 10.41
N ILE A 151 2.07 -0.23 10.20
CA ILE A 151 1.36 -0.92 11.28
C ILE A 151 2.31 -1.80 12.08
N ALA A 152 3.18 -2.57 11.41
CA ALA A 152 4.16 -3.42 12.08
C ALA A 152 5.18 -2.62 12.91
N VAL A 153 5.63 -1.46 12.42
CA VAL A 153 6.48 -0.54 13.20
C VAL A 153 5.75 -0.11 14.47
N ILE A 154 4.53 0.41 14.34
CA ILE A 154 3.74 0.90 15.49
C ILE A 154 3.51 -0.23 16.50
N TRP A 155 3.16 -1.42 16.02
CA TRP A 155 2.95 -2.60 16.87
C TRP A 155 4.21 -2.95 17.66
N ASN A 156 5.36 -3.05 16.99
CA ASN A 156 6.62 -3.41 17.65
C ASN A 156 7.05 -2.38 18.69
N TYR A 157 6.78 -1.07 18.50
CA TYR A 157 7.04 -0.05 19.52
C TYR A 157 6.17 -0.20 20.77
N ARG A 158 4.97 -0.78 20.65
CA ARG A 158 4.03 -0.93 21.77
C ARG A 158 4.17 -2.23 22.54
N VAL A 159 4.68 -3.27 21.89
CA VAL A 159 4.81 -4.61 22.49
C VAL A 159 6.22 -4.87 23.01
N ALA A 160 7.23 -4.16 22.51
CA ALA A 160 8.62 -4.24 22.96
C ALA A 160 8.89 -3.24 24.08
#